data_a97fcca5b99638acbe0440638f431bc0
#
_entry.id   a97fcca5b99638acbe0440638f431bc0
#
_cell.length_a   1.000
_cell.length_b   1.000
_cell.length_c   1.000
_cell.angle_alpha   90.00
_cell.angle_beta   90.00
_cell.angle_gamma   90.00
#
_symmetry.space_group_name_H-M   'P 1'
#
loop_
_entity.id
_entity.type
_entity.pdbx_description
1 polymer ?
#
loop_
_entity_poly.entity_id
_entity_poly.type
_entity_poly.pdbx_seq_one_letter_code
_entity_poly.pdbx_strand_id
1 'polypeptide(L)'
;NTPVGRDGKIAKPRQLHNTHWGLVCPAETPEGQACGLVKNLSLMCYVSVGTPGEPITDYLTMRGMELLEEFDPNNSPDATKIFVNGVWIGIHRDPNDLHTSLRKIRGTRGYLSEEVSIIRDIRDRELRIFTDAGRVMRPLFVVDNNPGPGKGTLLLKRENIQKVHDDKEVDTSQMTEDELANTGWAALVRGGVIEYLDXEEEESAMIIMTPDDLEEHKNIRQGQIVELSTEDPHARVRSKPNPTVKHYTHCEI
;
A
#
# COMPACT_ATOMS: atom_id res chain seq x y z
N ASN A 1 -21.84 5.74 19.14
CA ASN A 1 -20.67 5.46 20.00
C ASN A 1 -21.10 4.65 21.22
N THR A 2 -20.65 3.40 21.26
CA THR A 2 -20.92 2.52 22.39
C THR A 2 -19.59 2.26 23.11
N PRO A 3 -19.54 2.49 24.43
CA PRO A 3 -18.30 2.21 25.15
C PRO A 3 -17.94 0.73 25.10
N VAL A 4 -16.69 0.42 24.84
CA VAL A 4 -16.18 -0.94 24.81
C VAL A 4 -15.18 -1.09 25.94
N GLY A 5 -15.53 -1.93 26.92
CA GLY A 5 -14.68 -2.23 28.05
C GLY A 5 -14.38 -3.71 28.12
N ARG A 6 -13.43 -4.05 29.00
CA ARG A 6 -13.07 -5.45 29.20
C ARG A 6 -14.22 -6.26 29.79
N ASP A 7 -15.11 -5.60 30.53
CA ASP A 7 -16.26 -6.25 31.15
C ASP A 7 -17.46 -6.32 30.24
N GLY A 8 -17.41 -5.67 29.08
CA GLY A 8 -18.51 -5.67 28.13
C GLY A 8 -18.69 -7.03 27.47
N LYS A 9 -19.92 -7.30 27.04
CA LYS A 9 -20.26 -8.58 26.43
C LYS A 9 -20.44 -8.48 24.91
N ILE A 10 -20.08 -7.34 24.31
CA ILE A 10 -20.19 -7.16 22.87
C ILE A 10 -19.12 -8.01 22.19
N ALA A 11 -19.54 -8.93 21.34
CA ALA A 11 -18.63 -9.90 20.71
C ALA A 11 -17.88 -9.33 19.53
N LYS A 12 -18.49 -8.45 18.75
CA LYS A 12 -17.94 -7.97 17.48
C LYS A 12 -16.51 -7.40 17.58
N PRO A 13 -16.21 -6.48 18.51
CA PRO A 13 -14.85 -5.93 18.58
C PRO A 13 -13.79 -6.92 19.05
N ARG A 14 -14.19 -8.08 19.56
CA ARG A 14 -13.27 -9.10 20.04
C ARG A 14 -12.91 -10.12 18.96
N GLN A 15 -13.61 -10.09 17.84
CA GLN A 15 -13.43 -11.07 16.78
C GLN A 15 -12.25 -10.69 15.89
N LEU A 16 -11.58 -11.69 15.35
CA LEU A 16 -10.57 -11.49 14.35
C LEU A 16 -11.24 -11.17 13.01
N HIS A 17 -10.90 -10.03 12.46
CA HIS A 17 -11.45 -9.58 11.17
C HIS A 17 -10.46 -9.88 10.05
N ASN A 18 -10.97 -10.18 8.88
CA ASN A 18 -10.07 -10.50 7.75
C ASN A 18 -9.20 -9.31 7.33
N THR A 19 -9.61 -8.08 7.62
CA THR A 19 -8.79 -6.90 7.35
C THR A 19 -7.58 -6.79 8.26
N HIS A 20 -7.48 -7.63 9.30
CA HIS A 20 -6.29 -7.69 10.16
C HIS A 20 -5.11 -8.40 9.49
N TRP A 21 -5.32 -9.00 8.34
CA TRP A 21 -4.28 -9.78 7.65
C TRP A 21 -3.00 -8.95 7.47
N GLY A 22 -1.90 -9.49 8.00
CA GLY A 22 -0.60 -8.85 7.87
C GLY A 22 -0.36 -7.68 8.81
N LEU A 23 -1.35 -7.27 9.59
CA LEU A 23 -1.24 -6.13 10.49
C LEU A 23 -1.33 -6.54 11.94
N VAL A 24 -2.21 -7.47 12.26
CA VAL A 24 -2.46 -7.92 13.63
C VAL A 24 -2.19 -9.43 13.70
N CYS A 25 -1.49 -9.86 14.75
CA CYS A 25 -1.24 -11.29 14.95
C CYS A 25 -2.56 -12.02 15.14
N PRO A 26 -2.83 -13.07 14.36
CA PRO A 26 -4.12 -13.77 14.49
C PRO A 26 -4.21 -14.66 15.72
N ALA A 27 -3.11 -14.92 16.40
CA ALA A 27 -3.06 -15.89 17.49
C ALA A 27 -2.85 -15.26 18.85
N GLU A 28 -2.10 -14.18 18.93
CA GLU A 28 -1.70 -13.65 20.23
C GLU A 28 -2.72 -12.65 20.77
N THR A 29 -3.42 -13.06 21.81
CA THR A 29 -4.36 -12.20 22.54
C THR A 29 -4.54 -12.80 23.94
N PRO A 30 -4.84 -11.99 24.96
CA PRO A 30 -5.08 -12.53 26.29
C PRO A 30 -6.29 -13.43 26.36
N GLU A 31 -6.27 -14.33 27.32
CA GLU A 31 -7.46 -15.11 27.66
C GLU A 31 -8.28 -14.31 28.68
N GLY A 32 -9.60 -14.50 28.66
CA GLY A 32 -10.49 -13.90 29.64
C GLY A 32 -11.05 -12.56 29.20
N GLN A 33 -11.11 -11.63 30.13
CA GLN A 33 -11.83 -10.36 29.94
C GLN A 33 -11.30 -9.52 28.76
N ALA A 34 -10.01 -9.55 28.52
CA ALA A 34 -9.39 -8.73 27.49
C ALA A 34 -9.23 -9.46 26.16
N CYS A 35 -9.80 -10.66 26.04
CA CYS A 35 -9.65 -11.47 24.82
C CYS A 35 -10.13 -10.69 23.58
N GLY A 36 -9.26 -10.58 22.59
CA GLY A 36 -9.58 -9.91 21.34
C GLY A 36 -9.52 -8.39 21.39
N LEU A 37 -9.53 -7.80 22.59
CA LEU A 37 -9.43 -6.34 22.73
C LEU A 37 -7.97 -5.88 22.75
N VAL A 38 -7.11 -6.66 23.40
CA VAL A 38 -5.67 -6.42 23.39
C VAL A 38 -5.09 -7.20 22.23
N LYS A 39 -4.44 -6.49 21.34
CA LYS A 39 -3.92 -7.06 20.10
C LYS A 39 -2.41 -6.85 20.02
N ASN A 40 -1.77 -7.70 19.23
CA ASN A 40 -0.33 -7.60 19.00
C ASN A 40 -0.09 -7.41 17.51
N LEU A 41 0.93 -6.64 17.17
CA LEU A 41 1.28 -6.40 15.77
C LEU A 41 1.88 -7.66 15.16
N SER A 42 1.57 -7.90 13.89
CA SER A 42 2.21 -8.98 13.17
C SER A 42 3.67 -8.62 12.89
N LEU A 43 4.49 -9.62 12.52
CA LEU A 43 5.93 -9.44 12.46
C LEU A 43 6.38 -8.41 11.42
N MET A 44 5.66 -8.28 10.32
CA MET A 44 6.07 -7.35 9.27
C MET A 44 5.25 -6.05 9.28
N CYS A 45 4.38 -5.89 10.26
CA CYS A 45 3.61 -4.66 10.38
C CYS A 45 4.52 -3.50 10.75
N TYR A 46 4.35 -2.39 10.08
CA TYR A 46 5.12 -1.17 10.32
C TYR A 46 4.17 -0.07 10.78
N VAL A 47 4.58 0.69 11.78
CA VAL A 47 3.80 1.83 12.27
C VAL A 47 4.50 3.11 11.83
N SER A 48 3.76 4.00 11.17
CA SER A 48 4.36 5.21 10.63
C SER A 48 4.87 6.14 11.73
N VAL A 49 5.98 6.78 11.45
CA VAL A 49 6.61 7.73 12.37
C VAL A 49 6.08 9.15 12.14
N GLY A 50 5.71 9.43 10.89
CA GLY A 50 5.18 10.74 10.51
C GLY A 50 6.23 11.61 9.83
N THR A 51 5.76 12.38 8.86
CA THR A 51 6.59 13.35 8.14
C THR A 51 5.78 14.63 7.96
N PRO A 52 6.46 15.78 7.75
CA PRO A 52 5.72 17.04 7.51
C PRO A 52 4.93 17.01 6.21
N GLY A 53 3.79 17.68 6.20
CA GLY A 53 2.94 17.73 5.01
C GLY A 53 3.23 18.91 4.09
N GLU A 54 3.95 19.93 4.55
CA GLU A 54 4.19 21.12 3.74
C GLU A 54 4.93 20.86 2.45
N PRO A 55 5.99 20.04 2.42
CA PRO A 55 6.66 19.76 1.15
C PRO A 55 5.77 19.11 0.12
N ILE A 56 4.79 18.33 0.57
CA ILE A 56 3.83 17.68 -0.32
C ILE A 56 2.92 18.72 -0.96
N THR A 57 2.44 19.69 -0.17
CA THR A 57 1.62 20.78 -0.70
C THR A 57 2.34 21.55 -1.78
N ASP A 58 3.63 21.83 -1.57
CA ASP A 58 4.45 22.51 -2.57
C ASP A 58 4.55 21.69 -3.87
N TYR A 59 4.77 20.39 -3.73
CA TYR A 59 4.85 19.52 -4.90
C TYR A 59 3.53 19.47 -5.65
N LEU A 60 2.41 19.36 -4.92
CA LEU A 60 1.09 19.32 -5.53
C LEU A 60 0.81 20.58 -6.34
N THR A 61 1.18 21.74 -5.80
CA THR A 61 0.99 23.01 -6.50
C THR A 61 1.82 23.03 -7.78
N MET A 62 3.06 22.55 -7.70
CA MET A 62 3.93 22.46 -8.87
C MET A 62 3.36 21.54 -9.94
N ARG A 63 2.59 20.53 -9.55
CA ARG A 63 2.01 19.57 -10.49
C ARG A 63 0.58 19.93 -10.90
N GLY A 64 0.19 21.16 -10.70
CA GLY A 64 -1.06 21.66 -11.24
C GLY A 64 -2.24 21.73 -10.30
N MET A 65 -2.03 21.53 -9.00
CA MET A 65 -3.11 21.70 -8.04
C MET A 65 -3.50 23.18 -7.97
N GLU A 66 -4.80 23.44 -8.02
CA GLU A 66 -5.32 24.79 -7.81
C GLU A 66 -5.74 24.92 -6.35
N LEU A 67 -5.28 25.98 -5.70
CA LEU A 67 -5.59 26.19 -4.30
C LEU A 67 -7.08 26.42 -4.09
N LEU A 68 -7.55 26.10 -2.90
CA LEU A 68 -8.98 26.18 -2.59
C LEU A 68 -9.53 27.58 -2.77
N GLU A 69 -8.73 28.62 -2.51
CA GLU A 69 -9.15 30.01 -2.70
C GLU A 69 -9.44 30.33 -4.16
N GLU A 70 -8.85 29.62 -5.09
CA GLU A 70 -9.03 29.85 -6.53
C GLU A 70 -10.17 28.99 -7.12
N PHE A 71 -10.73 28.09 -6.32
CA PHE A 71 -11.70 27.12 -6.80
C PHE A 71 -13.07 27.77 -7.06
N ASP A 72 -13.59 27.53 -8.26
CA ASP A 72 -14.93 27.92 -8.65
C ASP A 72 -15.68 26.65 -9.05
N PRO A 73 -16.65 26.20 -8.24
CA PRO A 73 -17.39 24.97 -8.56
C PRO A 73 -18.10 25.00 -9.90
N ASN A 74 -18.52 26.17 -10.37
CA ASN A 74 -19.23 26.28 -11.64
C ASN A 74 -18.30 26.01 -12.83
N ASN A 75 -17.03 26.37 -12.72
CA ASN A 75 -16.05 26.17 -13.79
C ASN A 75 -15.40 24.80 -13.74
N SER A 76 -15.50 24.10 -12.62
CA SER A 76 -14.78 22.82 -12.43
C SER A 76 -15.69 21.80 -11.75
N PRO A 77 -16.80 21.41 -12.38
CA PRO A 77 -17.73 20.49 -11.71
C PRO A 77 -17.16 19.07 -11.54
N ASP A 78 -16.19 18.69 -12.39
CA ASP A 78 -15.63 17.35 -12.35
C ASP A 78 -14.25 17.28 -11.70
N ALA A 79 -13.81 18.37 -11.07
CA ALA A 79 -12.48 18.41 -10.46
C ALA A 79 -12.43 17.48 -9.24
N THR A 80 -11.24 16.93 -9.02
CA THR A 80 -11.00 16.06 -7.88
C THR A 80 -10.48 16.88 -6.71
N LYS A 81 -11.08 16.67 -5.55
CA LYS A 81 -10.66 17.34 -4.32
C LYS A 81 -9.36 16.73 -3.80
N ILE A 82 -8.45 17.58 -3.34
CA ILE A 82 -7.18 17.15 -2.79
C ILE A 82 -7.16 17.41 -1.29
N PHE A 83 -6.91 16.35 -0.53
CA PHE A 83 -6.82 16.42 0.93
C PHE A 83 -5.43 16.02 1.39
N VAL A 84 -4.87 16.77 2.30
CA VAL A 84 -3.62 16.40 2.97
C VAL A 84 -3.89 16.38 4.47
N ASN A 85 -3.73 15.20 5.06
CA ASN A 85 -3.98 14.97 6.48
C ASN A 85 -5.36 15.48 6.91
N GLY A 86 -6.35 15.21 6.07
CA GLY A 86 -7.74 15.54 6.37
C GLY A 86 -8.16 16.95 6.03
N VAL A 87 -7.26 17.79 5.57
CA VAL A 87 -7.57 19.17 5.22
C VAL A 87 -7.73 19.29 3.70
N TRP A 88 -8.85 19.82 3.26
CA TRP A 88 -9.10 20.07 1.84
C TRP A 88 -8.30 21.30 1.42
N ILE A 89 -7.24 21.08 0.62
CA ILE A 89 -6.31 22.17 0.27
C ILE A 89 -6.46 22.68 -1.14
N GLY A 90 -7.12 21.92 -2.02
CA GLY A 90 -7.27 22.36 -3.39
C GLY A 90 -7.99 21.35 -4.25
N ILE A 91 -7.91 21.56 -5.56
CA ILE A 91 -8.50 20.67 -6.54
C ILE A 91 -7.49 20.37 -7.64
N HIS A 92 -7.71 19.27 -8.37
CA HIS A 92 -6.89 18.93 -9.52
C HIS A 92 -7.77 18.44 -10.66
N ARG A 93 -7.43 18.81 -11.89
CA ARG A 93 -8.23 18.47 -13.06
C ARG A 93 -7.82 17.16 -13.72
N ASP A 94 -6.62 16.67 -13.40
CA ASP A 94 -6.12 15.39 -13.92
C ASP A 94 -5.59 14.54 -12.78
N PRO A 95 -6.48 13.93 -11.98
CA PRO A 95 -6.06 13.16 -10.82
C PRO A 95 -5.29 11.91 -11.18
N ASN A 96 -5.52 11.33 -12.35
CA ASN A 96 -4.80 10.14 -12.77
C ASN A 96 -3.30 10.43 -12.93
N ASP A 97 -2.96 11.54 -13.60
CA ASP A 97 -1.58 11.95 -13.76
C ASP A 97 -0.94 12.29 -12.41
N LEU A 98 -1.68 13.00 -11.58
CA LEU A 98 -1.17 13.38 -10.26
C LEU A 98 -0.90 12.15 -9.39
N HIS A 99 -1.83 11.22 -9.36
CA HIS A 99 -1.68 9.98 -8.58
C HIS A 99 -0.46 9.19 -9.08
N THR A 100 -0.32 9.06 -10.38
CA THR A 100 0.80 8.33 -10.96
C THR A 100 2.14 8.98 -10.60
N SER A 101 2.23 10.30 -10.70
CA SER A 101 3.48 10.99 -10.39
C SER A 101 3.81 10.94 -8.90
N LEU A 102 2.80 11.02 -8.03
CA LEU A 102 3.03 10.90 -6.58
C LEU A 102 3.57 9.51 -6.24
N ARG A 103 2.97 8.47 -6.80
CA ARG A 103 3.43 7.10 -6.54
C ARG A 103 4.84 6.88 -7.06
N LYS A 104 5.17 7.52 -8.18
CA LYS A 104 6.49 7.37 -8.78
C LYS A 104 7.58 7.98 -7.90
N ILE A 105 7.30 9.11 -7.23
CA ILE A 105 8.30 9.75 -6.38
C ILE A 105 8.35 9.16 -4.97
N ARG A 106 7.29 8.45 -4.57
CA ARG A 106 7.26 7.84 -3.25
C ARG A 106 8.23 6.66 -3.20
N GLY A 107 9.24 6.78 -2.36
CA GLY A 107 10.21 5.72 -2.14
C GLY A 107 11.25 5.56 -3.24
N THR A 108 10.89 5.81 -4.49
CA THR A 108 11.76 5.51 -5.62
C THR A 108 12.98 6.43 -5.68
N ARG A 109 12.77 7.70 -5.41
CA ARG A 109 13.85 8.68 -5.46
C ARG A 109 14.14 9.35 -4.12
N GLY A 110 13.44 8.94 -3.08
CA GLY A 110 13.62 9.53 -1.76
C GLY A 110 13.06 10.93 -1.60
N TYR A 111 12.27 11.40 -2.54
CA TYR A 111 11.64 12.73 -2.44
C TYR A 111 10.42 12.69 -1.56
N LEU A 112 9.72 11.58 -1.54
CA LEU A 112 8.54 11.37 -0.72
C LEU A 112 8.76 10.11 0.09
N SER A 113 8.54 10.21 1.40
CA SER A 113 8.77 9.07 2.29
C SER A 113 7.93 7.87 1.87
N GLU A 114 8.48 6.68 2.02
CA GLU A 114 7.79 5.42 1.70
C GLU A 114 6.57 5.19 2.58
N GLU A 115 6.48 5.87 3.71
CA GLU A 115 5.33 5.69 4.61
C GLU A 115 4.16 6.63 4.31
N VAL A 116 4.32 7.55 3.35
CA VAL A 116 3.22 8.44 2.96
C VAL A 116 2.15 7.62 2.24
N SER A 117 0.90 7.80 2.65
CA SER A 117 -0.24 7.10 2.06
C SER A 117 -0.88 7.98 0.99
N ILE A 118 -1.16 7.41 -0.16
CA ILE A 118 -1.77 8.11 -1.29
C ILE A 118 -3.00 7.31 -1.72
N ILE A 119 -4.17 7.87 -1.52
CA ILE A 119 -5.44 7.18 -1.81
C ILE A 119 -6.21 7.96 -2.84
N ARG A 120 -6.54 7.34 -3.97
CA ARG A 120 -7.40 7.93 -4.97
C ARG A 120 -8.76 7.27 -4.92
N ASP A 121 -9.78 8.07 -4.62
CA ASP A 121 -11.16 7.59 -4.61
C ASP A 121 -11.82 8.11 -5.89
N ILE A 122 -11.89 7.25 -6.90
CA ILE A 122 -12.42 7.63 -8.21
C ILE A 122 -13.90 7.96 -8.10
N ARG A 123 -14.64 7.20 -7.31
CA ARG A 123 -16.08 7.35 -7.18
C ARG A 123 -16.45 8.69 -6.57
N ASP A 124 -15.77 9.06 -5.48
CA ASP A 124 -16.05 10.31 -4.77
C ASP A 124 -15.22 11.49 -5.28
N ARG A 125 -14.34 11.25 -6.25
CA ARG A 125 -13.46 12.28 -6.82
C ARG A 125 -12.64 12.96 -5.75
N GLU A 126 -11.89 12.15 -5.01
CA GLU A 126 -11.01 12.63 -3.95
C GLU A 126 -9.63 12.00 -4.09
N LEU A 127 -8.61 12.77 -3.82
CA LEU A 127 -7.26 12.26 -3.64
C LEU A 127 -6.83 12.64 -2.22
N ARG A 128 -6.57 11.63 -1.40
CA ARG A 128 -6.23 11.85 0.00
C ARG A 128 -4.79 11.42 0.24
N ILE A 129 -4.05 12.26 0.90
CA ILE A 129 -2.65 12.02 1.25
C ILE A 129 -2.52 12.11 2.76
N PHE A 130 -1.87 11.11 3.36
CA PHE A 130 -1.65 11.07 4.79
C PHE A 130 -0.16 10.89 5.09
N THR A 131 0.35 11.75 5.95
CA THR A 131 1.75 11.72 6.38
C THR A 131 1.92 11.57 7.88
N ASP A 132 0.83 11.46 8.62
CA ASP A 132 0.86 11.44 10.08
C ASP A 132 1.42 10.13 10.64
N ALA A 133 1.78 10.18 11.93
CA ALA A 133 2.27 9.02 12.65
C ALA A 133 1.11 8.11 13.07
N GLY A 134 1.44 6.88 13.40
CA GLY A 134 0.49 5.96 14.03
C GLY A 134 -0.35 5.13 13.08
N ARG A 135 -0.14 5.24 11.77
CA ARG A 135 -0.84 4.40 10.82
C ARG A 135 -0.11 3.05 10.70
N VAL A 136 -0.88 1.97 10.75
CA VAL A 136 -0.30 0.63 10.56
C VAL A 136 -0.28 0.31 9.08
N MET A 137 0.82 -0.29 8.64
CA MET A 137 1.01 -0.61 7.23
C MET A 137 1.85 -1.87 7.09
N ARG A 138 1.82 -2.44 5.90
CA ARG A 138 2.60 -3.64 5.62
C ARG A 138 3.25 -3.54 4.25
N PRO A 139 4.41 -4.17 4.10
CA PRO A 139 5.09 -4.15 2.80
C PRO A 139 4.52 -5.22 1.87
N LEU A 140 4.47 -4.87 0.58
CA LEU A 140 3.98 -5.76 -0.46
C LEU A 140 4.86 -5.63 -1.69
N PHE A 141 5.00 -6.73 -2.44
CA PHE A 141 5.67 -6.67 -3.73
C PHE A 141 4.77 -5.95 -4.73
N VAL A 142 5.39 -5.17 -5.60
CA VAL A 142 4.67 -4.41 -6.62
C VAL A 142 4.59 -5.21 -7.91
N VAL A 143 3.40 -5.23 -8.53
CA VAL A 143 3.18 -5.88 -9.81
C VAL A 143 3.34 -4.84 -10.92
N ASP A 144 4.08 -5.21 -11.96
CA ASP A 144 4.32 -4.34 -13.13
C ASP A 144 3.05 -4.32 -13.98
N ASN A 145 2.45 -3.15 -14.12
CA ASN A 145 1.26 -2.97 -14.95
C ASN A 145 1.49 -2.03 -16.13
N ASN A 146 2.73 -1.66 -16.37
CA ASN A 146 3.08 -0.89 -17.56
C ASN A 146 2.91 -1.75 -18.81
N PRO A 147 2.44 -1.16 -19.93
CA PRO A 147 2.33 -1.93 -21.18
C PRO A 147 3.67 -2.52 -21.58
N GLY A 148 3.65 -3.77 -22.03
CA GLY A 148 4.85 -4.47 -22.45
C GLY A 148 4.79 -5.94 -22.12
N PRO A 149 5.86 -6.68 -22.47
CA PRO A 149 5.88 -8.14 -22.25
C PRO A 149 5.91 -8.52 -20.76
N GLY A 150 6.36 -7.63 -19.90
CA GLY A 150 6.41 -7.89 -18.47
C GLY A 150 5.15 -7.54 -17.71
N LYS A 151 4.12 -7.08 -18.40
CA LYS A 151 2.88 -6.70 -17.71
C LYS A 151 2.28 -7.88 -16.98
N GLY A 152 1.93 -7.67 -15.72
CA GLY A 152 1.34 -8.71 -14.88
C GLY A 152 2.35 -9.57 -14.15
N THR A 153 3.62 -9.18 -14.15
CA THR A 153 4.66 -9.89 -13.38
C THR A 153 5.20 -8.98 -12.27
N LEU A 154 5.87 -9.59 -11.31
CA LEU A 154 6.46 -8.82 -10.22
C LEU A 154 7.60 -7.93 -10.73
N LEU A 155 7.74 -6.76 -10.14
CA LEU A 155 8.93 -5.93 -10.37
C LEU A 155 10.16 -6.56 -9.75
N LEU A 156 9.98 -7.40 -8.74
CA LEU A 156 11.09 -8.14 -8.13
C LEU A 156 11.67 -9.12 -9.14
N LYS A 157 12.95 -9.00 -9.43
CA LYS A 157 13.65 -9.86 -10.36
C LYS A 157 14.78 -10.59 -9.64
N ARG A 158 15.37 -11.57 -10.32
CA ARG A 158 16.44 -12.37 -9.76
C ARG A 158 17.64 -11.50 -9.33
N GLU A 159 17.91 -10.44 -10.07
CA GLU A 159 18.99 -9.50 -9.77
C GLU A 159 18.78 -8.80 -8.43
N ASN A 160 17.53 -8.46 -8.13
CA ASN A 160 17.20 -7.82 -6.84
C ASN A 160 17.48 -8.76 -5.67
N ILE A 161 17.11 -10.03 -5.83
CA ILE A 161 17.30 -11.04 -4.79
C ILE A 161 18.79 -11.27 -4.59
N GLN A 162 19.55 -11.36 -5.69
CA GLN A 162 20.99 -11.57 -5.61
C GLN A 162 21.68 -10.41 -4.90
N LYS A 163 21.27 -9.18 -5.20
CA LYS A 163 21.82 -8.01 -4.55
C LYS A 163 21.57 -8.01 -3.04
N VAL A 164 20.37 -8.35 -2.63
CA VAL A 164 20.05 -8.42 -1.20
C VAL A 164 20.92 -9.50 -0.52
N HIS A 165 21.08 -10.61 -1.17
CA HIS A 165 21.91 -11.70 -0.64
C HIS A 165 23.37 -11.25 -0.50
N ASP A 166 23.90 -10.57 -1.53
CA ASP A 166 25.27 -10.08 -1.51
C ASP A 166 25.48 -9.01 -0.44
N ASP A 167 24.48 -8.17 -0.23
CA ASP A 167 24.54 -7.07 0.74
C ASP A 167 24.64 -7.56 2.18
N LYS A 168 24.26 -8.80 2.45
CA LYS A 168 24.36 -9.36 3.80
C LYS A 168 25.79 -9.38 4.33
N GLU A 169 26.75 -9.50 3.45
CA GLU A 169 28.16 -9.64 3.84
C GLU A 169 28.93 -8.34 3.76
N VAL A 170 28.28 -7.25 3.37
CA VAL A 170 28.93 -5.96 3.26
C VAL A 170 28.94 -5.27 4.63
N ASP A 171 30.10 -4.70 4.97
CA ASP A 171 30.24 -3.94 6.22
C ASP A 171 29.56 -2.58 6.06
N THR A 172 28.48 -2.38 6.80
CA THR A 172 27.69 -1.15 6.72
C THR A 172 28.11 -0.09 7.73
N SER A 173 29.08 -0.39 8.59
CA SER A 173 29.41 0.50 9.73
C SER A 173 29.97 1.86 9.29
N GLN A 174 30.55 1.93 8.10
CA GLN A 174 31.14 3.18 7.59
C GLN A 174 30.40 3.74 6.36
N MET A 175 29.21 3.24 6.11
CA MET A 175 28.42 3.71 4.98
C MET A 175 27.71 5.03 5.31
N THR A 176 27.58 5.88 4.28
CA THR A 176 26.74 7.07 4.39
C THR A 176 25.29 6.68 4.35
N GLU A 177 24.39 7.64 4.67
CA GLU A 177 22.96 7.40 4.62
C GLU A 177 22.50 6.99 3.21
N ASP A 178 23.07 7.61 2.17
CA ASP A 178 22.72 7.27 0.78
C ASP A 178 23.15 5.86 0.44
N GLU A 179 24.33 5.45 0.89
CA GLU A 179 24.81 4.10 0.66
C GLU A 179 23.96 3.06 1.37
N LEU A 180 23.55 3.36 2.61
CA LEU A 180 22.68 2.46 3.38
C LEU A 180 21.30 2.33 2.71
N ALA A 181 20.79 3.43 2.13
CA ALA A 181 19.48 3.42 1.48
C ALA A 181 19.49 2.59 0.19
N ASN A 182 20.68 2.26 -0.34
CA ASN A 182 20.82 1.42 -1.53
C ASN A 182 21.29 0.01 -1.18
N THR A 183 21.11 -0.40 0.06
CA THR A 183 21.60 -1.70 0.57
C THR A 183 20.42 -2.52 1.08
N GLY A 184 20.34 -3.78 0.68
CA GLY A 184 19.39 -4.75 1.20
C GLY A 184 17.94 -4.36 0.99
N TRP A 185 17.16 -4.47 2.05
CA TRP A 185 15.72 -4.17 2.00
C TRP A 185 15.44 -2.73 1.54
N ALA A 186 16.22 -1.78 2.03
CA ALA A 186 16.03 -0.38 1.67
C ALA A 186 16.18 -0.17 0.17
N ALA A 187 17.08 -0.91 -0.48
CA ALA A 187 17.26 -0.83 -1.92
C ALA A 187 16.01 -1.29 -2.67
N LEU A 188 15.33 -2.30 -2.16
CA LEU A 188 14.08 -2.79 -2.76
C LEU A 188 12.98 -1.74 -2.66
N VAL A 189 12.88 -1.10 -1.52
CA VAL A 189 11.88 -0.04 -1.31
C VAL A 189 12.18 1.16 -2.20
N ARG A 190 13.43 1.58 -2.22
CA ARG A 190 13.85 2.74 -3.01
C ARG A 190 13.71 2.49 -4.51
N GLY A 191 13.92 1.25 -4.91
CA GLY A 191 13.76 0.85 -6.31
C GLY A 191 12.32 0.65 -6.76
N GLY A 192 11.37 0.80 -5.86
CA GLY A 192 9.96 0.65 -6.19
C GLY A 192 9.48 -0.79 -6.29
N VAL A 193 10.32 -1.75 -5.88
CA VAL A 193 9.96 -3.18 -5.91
C VAL A 193 9.02 -3.53 -4.79
N ILE A 194 9.15 -2.84 -3.66
CA ILE A 194 8.30 -3.01 -2.48
C ILE A 194 7.64 -1.69 -2.15
N GLU A 195 6.35 -1.75 -1.84
CA GLU A 195 5.60 -0.58 -1.36
C GLU A 195 4.97 -0.93 -0.02
N TYR A 196 4.94 0.07 0.88
CA TYR A 196 4.19 -0.03 2.12
C TYR A 196 2.79 0.53 1.91
N LEU A 197 1.78 -0.26 2.24
CA LEU A 197 0.38 0.18 2.14
C LEU A 197 -0.23 0.15 3.54
N ASP A 198 -0.90 1.25 3.92
CA ASP A 198 -1.70 1.26 5.14
C ASP A 198 -3.10 0.74 4.85
N UNK A 199 -3.73 0.76 5.79
CA UNK A 199 -4.91 0.22 5.67
C UNK A 199 -5.78 0.84 4.74
N GLU A 200 -5.81 2.07 4.81
CA GLU A 200 -6.69 2.82 3.93
C GLU A 200 -6.26 2.72 2.45
N GLU A 201 -4.99 2.83 2.20
CA GLU A 201 -4.49 2.69 0.83
C GLU A 201 -4.67 1.27 0.31
N GLU A 202 -4.61 0.29 1.18
CA GLU A 202 -4.79 -1.11 0.80
C GLU A 202 -6.14 -1.35 0.14
N GLU A 203 -7.14 -0.57 0.49
CA GLU A 203 -8.47 -0.71 -0.11
C GLU A 203 -8.47 -0.40 -1.61
N SER A 204 -7.52 0.38 -2.07
CA SER A 204 -7.41 0.72 -3.50
C SER A 204 -6.55 -0.27 -4.28
N ALA A 205 -5.99 -1.27 -3.62
CA ALA A 205 -5.12 -2.28 -4.23
C ALA A 205 -5.87 -3.58 -4.45
N MET A 206 -5.33 -4.39 -5.36
CA MET A 206 -5.78 -5.76 -5.54
C MET A 206 -4.56 -6.64 -5.34
N ILE A 207 -4.58 -7.46 -4.31
CA ILE A 207 -3.40 -8.17 -3.82
C ILE A 207 -3.54 -9.66 -4.08
N ILE A 208 -2.57 -10.25 -4.76
CA ILE A 208 -2.52 -11.69 -5.01
C ILE A 208 -1.72 -12.37 -3.90
N MET A 209 -2.05 -13.62 -3.60
CA MET A 209 -1.44 -14.32 -2.47
C MET A 209 -0.03 -14.85 -2.76
N THR A 210 0.20 -15.37 -3.96
CA THR A 210 1.50 -15.94 -4.30
C THR A 210 1.92 -15.53 -5.71
N PRO A 211 3.24 -15.53 -5.99
CA PRO A 211 3.70 -15.29 -7.35
C PRO A 211 3.21 -16.34 -8.35
N ASP A 212 3.05 -17.58 -7.91
CA ASP A 212 2.52 -18.64 -8.78
C ASP A 212 1.09 -18.33 -9.21
N ASP A 213 0.27 -17.84 -8.29
CA ASP A 213 -1.10 -17.43 -8.60
C ASP A 213 -1.11 -16.28 -9.59
N LEU A 214 -0.17 -15.36 -9.46
CA LEU A 214 -0.05 -14.23 -10.38
C LEU A 214 0.29 -14.70 -11.79
N GLU A 215 1.21 -15.64 -11.91
CA GLU A 215 1.57 -16.21 -13.20
C GLU A 215 0.39 -16.94 -13.84
N GLU A 216 -0.35 -17.71 -13.06
CA GLU A 216 -1.55 -18.38 -13.51
C GLU A 216 -2.58 -17.38 -14.03
N HIS A 217 -2.80 -16.31 -13.30
CA HIS A 217 -3.73 -15.26 -13.70
C HIS A 217 -3.30 -14.61 -15.01
N LYS A 218 -2.01 -14.36 -15.17
CA LYS A 218 -1.47 -13.79 -16.40
C LYS A 218 -1.71 -14.73 -17.58
N ASN A 219 -1.47 -16.02 -17.38
CA ASN A 219 -1.68 -17.02 -18.44
C ASN A 219 -3.15 -17.11 -18.84
N ILE A 220 -4.05 -17.07 -17.87
CA ILE A 220 -5.49 -17.08 -18.15
C ILE A 220 -5.89 -15.86 -18.96
N ARG A 221 -5.38 -14.69 -18.60
CA ARG A 221 -5.71 -13.46 -19.34
C ARG A 221 -5.17 -13.45 -20.74
N GLN A 222 -4.08 -14.20 -21.00
CA GLN A 222 -3.53 -14.35 -22.34
C GLN A 222 -4.23 -15.43 -23.13
N GLY A 223 -5.26 -16.06 -22.58
CA GLY A 223 -6.04 -17.07 -23.26
C GLY A 223 -5.47 -18.46 -23.21
N GLN A 224 -4.44 -18.70 -22.41
CA GLN A 224 -3.87 -20.04 -22.25
C GLN A 224 -4.77 -20.91 -21.40
N ILE A 225 -4.86 -22.18 -21.75
CA ILE A 225 -5.62 -23.16 -20.97
C ILE A 225 -4.76 -23.59 -19.79
N VAL A 226 -5.27 -23.37 -18.58
CA VAL A 226 -4.59 -23.77 -17.35
C VAL A 226 -5.43 -24.86 -16.69
N GLU A 227 -4.80 -25.97 -16.36
CA GLU A 227 -5.46 -27.05 -15.64
C GLU A 227 -5.79 -26.57 -14.23
N LEU A 228 -7.06 -26.69 -13.89
CA LEU A 228 -7.50 -26.31 -12.56
C LEU A 228 -6.94 -27.28 -11.54
N SER A 229 -6.46 -26.73 -10.42
CA SER A 229 -5.97 -27.54 -9.33
C SER A 229 -7.09 -28.39 -8.75
N THR A 230 -6.79 -29.66 -8.49
CA THR A 230 -7.73 -30.55 -7.84
C THR A 230 -7.65 -30.48 -6.31
N GLU A 231 -6.82 -29.59 -5.80
CA GLU A 231 -6.69 -29.44 -4.35
C GLU A 231 -7.98 -28.95 -3.73
N ASP A 232 -8.14 -29.29 -2.45
CA ASP A 232 -9.29 -28.89 -1.67
C ASP A 232 -9.44 -27.37 -1.68
N PRO A 233 -10.56 -26.85 -2.19
CA PRO A 233 -10.74 -25.39 -2.23
C PRO A 233 -10.80 -24.74 -0.86
N HIS A 234 -11.05 -25.50 0.18
CA HIS A 234 -11.07 -24.97 1.55
C HIS A 234 -9.67 -24.79 2.13
N ALA A 235 -8.68 -25.44 1.56
CA ALA A 235 -7.29 -25.35 2.02
C ALA A 235 -6.54 -24.18 1.43
N ARG A 236 -7.16 -23.48 0.47
CA ARG A 236 -6.49 -22.39 -0.27
C ARG A 236 -7.04 -21.03 0.15
N VAL A 237 -6.13 -20.15 0.55
CA VAL A 237 -6.49 -18.76 0.83
C VAL A 237 -6.60 -18.03 -0.50
N ARG A 238 -7.71 -17.35 -0.72
CA ARG A 238 -7.96 -16.65 -1.97
C ARG A 238 -7.86 -15.14 -1.81
N SER A 239 -7.37 -14.49 -2.86
CA SER A 239 -7.31 -13.04 -2.90
C SER A 239 -8.73 -12.45 -2.89
N LYS A 240 -8.88 -11.34 -2.18
CA LYS A 240 -10.14 -10.63 -2.16
C LYS A 240 -10.26 -9.78 -3.42
N PRO A 241 -11.29 -9.97 -4.24
CA PRO A 241 -11.43 -9.16 -5.44
C PRO A 241 -11.79 -7.71 -5.09
N ASN A 242 -11.27 -6.79 -5.88
CA ASN A 242 -11.58 -5.37 -5.76
C ASN A 242 -12.29 -4.95 -7.04
N PRO A 243 -13.59 -4.61 -7.01
CA PRO A 243 -14.34 -4.34 -8.23
C PRO A 243 -13.89 -3.07 -8.95
N THR A 244 -13.17 -2.18 -8.29
CA THR A 244 -12.68 -0.96 -8.94
C THR A 244 -11.33 -1.13 -9.62
N VAL A 245 -10.67 -2.27 -9.41
CA VAL A 245 -9.36 -2.55 -9.96
C VAL A 245 -9.46 -3.78 -10.87
N LYS A 246 -9.02 -3.65 -12.12
CA LYS A 246 -9.19 -4.70 -13.11
C LYS A 246 -8.00 -5.66 -13.21
N HIS A 247 -6.94 -5.40 -12.46
CA HIS A 247 -5.73 -6.22 -12.49
C HIS A 247 -5.07 -6.20 -11.12
N TYR A 248 -4.25 -7.19 -10.86
CA TYR A 248 -3.52 -7.23 -9.60
C TYR A 248 -2.46 -6.14 -9.56
N THR A 249 -2.39 -5.44 -8.45
CA THR A 249 -1.43 -4.35 -8.25
C THR A 249 -0.26 -4.74 -7.36
N HIS A 250 -0.48 -5.71 -6.46
CA HIS A 250 0.52 -6.10 -5.47
C HIS A 250 0.44 -7.59 -5.20
N CYS A 251 1.49 -8.11 -4.56
CA CYS A 251 1.56 -9.51 -4.14
C CYS A 251 2.05 -9.57 -2.70
N GLU A 252 1.51 -10.51 -1.95
CA GLU A 252 1.95 -10.76 -0.57
C GLU A 252 3.42 -11.15 -0.53
N ILE A 253 4.12 -10.72 0.52
CA ILE A 253 5.50 -11.13 0.78
C ILE A 253 5.55 -12.44 1.53
#